data_e1fa65dbbed2a2452d890649062e2a77
#
_entry.id   e1fa65dbbed2a2452d890649062e2a77
#
_cell.length_a   1.000
_cell.length_b   1.000
_cell.length_c   1.000
_cell.angle_alpha   90.00
_cell.angle_beta   90.00
_cell.angle_gamma   90.00
#
_symmetry.space_group_name_H-M   'P 1'
#
loop_
_entity.id
_entity.type
_entity.pdbx_description
1 polymer ?
#
loop_
_entity_poly.entity_id
_entity_poly.type
_entity_poly.pdbx_seq_one_letter_code
_entity_poly.pdbx_strand_id
1 'polypeptide(L)'
;MNLSSTTISRYFVVALLALALAGCRSHDFPQYPSNYREYAYVTNGDSNTVTVLDVVDVRVDRELAVGQKPVAGAASPTRNEVYVVNSGAADGQGSVSVINAENNSVEGVILVHRLPVSIEVDSTGEVAYVANSGSNTISVLDLKARREIAAIGAGEEPVAARLSPDNKTLAVANRRGNSVSLFDPAKRRLRAIFTGCPGASDAVILPDSSKVFVPCSAGHQIMAIALAHPEVHSSQPGLVPSVPAQPDRLEALLDVGQAPMQLALKPDGGELFALNSLSDTISEVITNTDDVNSVTLIGDTPVRGLISADNAMLYVANFRSPYVTVYAIDEGQRAGSIHAGDGSSALAFSSSGLLLFVVDSRSGDVAVVRTASHSLFTLLPTGRAPNAIVVKAFKLP
;
A
#
# COMPACT_ATOMS: atom_id res chain seq x y z
N MET A 1 52.80 -21.35 44.07
CA MET A 1 51.48 -20.65 44.14
C MET A 1 50.50 -21.45 43.29
N ASN A 2 49.74 -22.36 43.96
CA ASN A 2 48.75 -23.20 43.28
C ASN A 2 47.40 -22.47 43.24
N LEU A 3 47.01 -21.99 42.09
CA LEU A 3 45.65 -21.55 41.86
C LEU A 3 44.73 -22.77 41.84
N SER A 4 43.73 -22.80 42.73
CA SER A 4 42.83 -23.92 42.89
C SER A 4 42.00 -24.17 41.65
N SER A 5 41.79 -25.43 41.29
CA SER A 5 41.01 -25.89 40.13
C SER A 5 39.56 -25.33 40.06
N THR A 6 39.04 -24.88 41.20
CA THR A 6 37.69 -24.30 41.34
C THR A 6 37.58 -22.86 40.76
N THR A 7 38.66 -22.11 40.73
CA THR A 7 38.65 -20.73 40.17
C THR A 7 38.65 -20.74 38.63
N ILE A 8 39.41 -21.69 38.04
CA ILE A 8 39.48 -21.83 36.56
C ILE A 8 38.13 -22.30 36.02
N SER A 9 37.40 -23.18 36.70
CA SER A 9 36.08 -23.66 36.29
C SER A 9 35.03 -22.56 36.25
N ARG A 10 35.07 -21.59 37.21
CA ARG A 10 34.12 -20.48 37.26
C ARG A 10 34.34 -19.48 36.13
N TYR A 11 35.56 -19.19 35.73
CA TYR A 11 35.85 -18.29 34.60
C TYR A 11 35.51 -18.96 33.26
N PHE A 12 35.68 -20.26 33.13
CA PHE A 12 35.29 -20.99 31.91
C PHE A 12 33.75 -21.04 31.73
N VAL A 13 32.98 -21.21 32.79
CA VAL A 13 31.51 -21.20 32.76
C VAL A 13 30.98 -19.81 32.47
N VAL A 14 31.57 -18.76 33.04
CA VAL A 14 31.17 -17.37 32.76
C VAL A 14 31.53 -16.96 31.33
N ALA A 15 32.67 -17.40 30.79
CA ALA A 15 33.07 -17.15 29.41
C ALA A 15 32.19 -17.92 28.42
N LEU A 16 31.78 -19.14 28.71
CA LEU A 16 30.83 -19.94 27.92
C LEU A 16 29.41 -19.34 27.95
N LEU A 17 28.94 -18.82 29.10
CA LEU A 17 27.67 -18.07 29.16
C LEU A 17 27.72 -16.76 28.41
N ALA A 18 28.83 -16.03 28.44
CA ALA A 18 29.00 -14.79 27.69
C ALA A 18 29.04 -15.02 26.16
N LEU A 19 29.65 -16.12 25.71
CA LEU A 19 29.66 -16.57 24.32
C LEU A 19 28.27 -17.07 23.87
N ALA A 20 27.49 -17.70 24.74
CA ALA A 20 26.13 -18.13 24.44
C ALA A 20 25.15 -16.97 24.33
N LEU A 21 25.38 -15.87 25.04
CA LEU A 21 24.60 -14.63 24.92
C LEU A 21 24.97 -13.77 23.69
N ALA A 22 26.16 -13.96 23.14
CA ALA A 22 26.58 -13.29 21.89
C ALA A 22 26.10 -14.02 20.61
N GLY A 23 25.57 -15.26 20.75
CA GLY A 23 25.25 -16.16 19.64
C GLY A 23 23.80 -16.21 19.18
N CYS A 24 22.88 -15.44 19.75
CA CYS A 24 21.46 -15.46 19.40
C CYS A 24 20.97 -14.15 18.72
N ARG A 25 21.76 -13.55 17.84
CA ARG A 25 21.17 -12.78 16.75
C ARG A 25 20.97 -13.76 15.61
N SER A 26 19.73 -14.24 15.45
CA SER A 26 19.35 -15.10 14.35
C SER A 26 19.77 -14.42 13.03
N HIS A 27 20.30 -15.20 12.09
CA HIS A 27 20.66 -14.73 10.74
C HIS A 27 19.45 -14.19 9.94
N ASP A 28 18.27 -14.21 10.52
CA ASP A 28 16.99 -13.80 9.92
C ASP A 28 16.76 -12.29 9.93
N PHE A 29 17.62 -11.52 10.62
CA PHE A 29 17.54 -10.05 10.60
C PHE A 29 18.68 -9.46 9.77
N PRO A 30 18.35 -8.58 8.79
CA PRO A 30 19.36 -7.94 8.00
C PRO A 30 20.27 -7.08 8.88
N GLN A 31 21.57 -7.12 8.59
CA GLN A 31 22.50 -6.18 9.19
C GLN A 31 22.49 -4.89 8.39
N TYR A 32 21.91 -3.85 8.97
CA TYR A 32 21.83 -2.54 8.34
C TYR A 32 23.10 -1.71 8.64
N PRO A 33 23.55 -0.87 7.69
CA PRO A 33 24.58 0.15 7.96
C PRO A 33 24.14 1.07 9.10
N SER A 34 25.11 1.61 9.86
CA SER A 34 24.83 2.47 11.02
C SER A 34 24.03 3.74 10.69
N ASN A 35 24.10 4.21 9.45
CA ASN A 35 23.36 5.37 8.95
C ASN A 35 22.02 5.00 8.27
N TYR A 36 21.66 3.73 8.18
CA TYR A 36 20.36 3.31 7.66
C TYR A 36 19.26 3.56 8.69
N ARG A 37 18.14 4.04 8.20
CA ARG A 37 16.90 4.23 8.97
C ARG A 37 15.73 3.70 8.17
N GLU A 38 14.83 3.03 8.86
CA GLU A 38 13.57 2.58 8.28
C GLU A 38 12.48 2.67 9.34
N TYR A 39 11.41 3.38 9.01
CA TYR A 39 10.26 3.54 9.89
C TYR A 39 8.98 3.14 9.18
N ALA A 40 8.06 2.53 9.94
CA ALA A 40 6.69 2.32 9.51
C ALA A 40 5.77 3.29 10.27
N TYR A 41 4.92 3.99 9.55
CA TYR A 41 4.00 5.00 10.05
C TYR A 41 2.59 4.45 9.98
N VAL A 42 1.98 4.22 11.13
CA VAL A 42 0.64 3.61 11.25
C VAL A 42 -0.36 4.69 11.65
N THR A 43 -1.37 4.92 10.83
CA THR A 43 -2.41 5.90 11.10
C THR A 43 -3.44 5.35 12.08
N ASN A 44 -3.75 6.10 13.15
CA ASN A 44 -4.68 5.73 14.21
C ASN A 44 -5.92 6.63 14.13
N GLY A 45 -6.96 6.16 13.42
CA GLY A 45 -8.13 6.97 13.07
C GLY A 45 -8.86 7.60 14.25
N ASP A 46 -9.04 6.87 15.34
CA ASP A 46 -9.78 7.33 16.52
C ASP A 46 -8.90 8.02 17.57
N SER A 47 -7.58 7.95 17.44
CA SER A 47 -6.65 8.69 18.30
C SER A 47 -6.20 10.01 17.71
N ASN A 48 -6.39 10.25 16.41
CA ASN A 48 -5.84 11.39 15.66
C ASN A 48 -4.30 11.46 15.72
N THR A 49 -3.69 10.29 15.67
CA THR A 49 -2.23 10.12 15.79
C THR A 49 -1.68 9.21 14.72
N VAL A 50 -0.36 9.21 14.61
CA VAL A 50 0.43 8.23 13.86
C VAL A 50 1.40 7.57 14.82
N THR A 51 1.34 6.24 14.93
CA THR A 51 2.37 5.46 15.62
C THR A 51 3.54 5.25 14.68
N VAL A 52 4.73 5.62 15.11
CA VAL A 52 5.98 5.40 14.37
C VAL A 52 6.66 4.15 14.93
N LEU A 53 6.89 3.18 14.07
CA LEU A 53 7.61 1.94 14.38
C LEU A 53 9.01 2.02 13.78
N ASP A 54 10.02 1.79 14.61
CA ASP A 54 11.40 1.57 14.18
C ASP A 54 11.50 0.15 13.63
N VAL A 55 11.69 0.02 12.31
CA VAL A 55 11.74 -1.28 11.64
C VAL A 55 13.07 -2.00 11.90
N VAL A 56 14.15 -1.25 12.10
CA VAL A 56 15.49 -1.82 12.35
C VAL A 56 15.55 -2.51 13.71
N ASP A 57 15.01 -1.84 14.74
CA ASP A 57 15.00 -2.34 16.13
C ASP A 57 13.70 -3.09 16.48
N VAL A 58 12.73 -3.11 15.59
CA VAL A 58 11.40 -3.74 15.74
C VAL A 58 10.71 -3.32 17.05
N ARG A 59 10.51 -2.02 17.20
CA ARG A 59 9.90 -1.42 18.40
C ARG A 59 9.07 -0.19 18.04
N VAL A 60 8.19 0.20 18.94
CA VAL A 60 7.55 1.53 18.86
C VAL A 60 8.61 2.60 19.15
N ASP A 61 8.76 3.57 18.24
CA ASP A 61 9.63 4.73 18.44
C ASP A 61 8.86 5.82 19.20
N ARG A 62 7.74 6.27 18.65
CA ARG A 62 6.90 7.32 19.23
C ARG A 62 5.50 7.37 18.63
N GLU A 63 4.68 8.24 19.21
CA GLU A 63 3.38 8.61 18.66
C GLU A 63 3.38 10.10 18.30
N LEU A 64 2.87 10.43 17.11
CA LEU A 64 2.79 11.79 16.57
C LEU A 64 1.34 12.24 16.52
N ALA A 65 1.03 13.40 17.08
CA ALA A 65 -0.26 14.04 16.86
C ALA A 65 -0.35 14.59 15.44
N VAL A 66 -1.42 14.24 14.72
CA VAL A 66 -1.71 14.68 13.35
C VAL A 66 -3.11 15.31 13.28
N GLY A 67 -3.65 15.51 12.08
CA GLY A 67 -5.03 15.99 11.94
C GLY A 67 -6.07 14.95 12.35
N GLN A 68 -7.36 15.35 12.31
CA GLN A 68 -8.47 14.48 12.74
C GLN A 68 -8.70 13.34 11.76
N LYS A 69 -8.91 12.12 12.28
CA LYS A 69 -9.20 10.89 11.54
C LYS A 69 -8.19 10.62 10.42
N PRO A 70 -6.93 10.34 10.75
CA PRO A 70 -5.96 9.91 9.75
C PRO A 70 -6.40 8.55 9.14
N VAL A 71 -6.39 8.44 7.81
CA VAL A 71 -6.98 7.30 7.08
C VAL A 71 -6.08 6.71 6.00
N ALA A 72 -5.10 7.45 5.54
CA ALA A 72 -4.19 7.03 4.48
C ALA A 72 -2.85 7.74 4.61
N GLY A 73 -1.85 7.23 3.93
CA GLY A 73 -0.55 7.89 3.83
C GLY A 73 0.23 7.47 2.61
N ALA A 74 1.23 8.26 2.27
CA ALA A 74 2.21 7.98 1.22
C ALA A 74 3.59 8.47 1.63
N ALA A 75 4.62 7.72 1.26
CA ALA A 75 6.02 8.15 1.43
C ALA A 75 6.49 8.90 0.19
N SER A 76 7.28 9.96 0.40
CA SER A 76 7.97 10.60 -0.71
C SER A 76 9.00 9.65 -1.31
N PRO A 77 9.06 9.47 -2.65
CA PRO A 77 10.10 8.64 -3.26
C PRO A 77 11.49 9.30 -3.20
N THR A 78 11.57 10.62 -3.10
CA THR A 78 12.82 11.38 -3.23
C THR A 78 13.24 12.13 -1.97
N ARG A 79 12.31 12.45 -1.06
CA ARG A 79 12.57 13.15 0.20
C ARG A 79 12.34 12.25 1.40
N ASN A 80 12.94 12.56 2.54
CA ASN A 80 12.71 11.86 3.80
C ASN A 80 11.42 12.39 4.48
N GLU A 81 10.31 12.36 3.72
CA GLU A 81 8.99 12.83 4.16
C GLU A 81 7.93 11.74 3.98
N VAL A 82 6.94 11.76 4.88
CA VAL A 82 5.72 10.96 4.81
C VAL A 82 4.52 11.88 4.92
N TYR A 83 3.53 11.65 4.10
CA TYR A 83 2.30 12.44 4.01
C TYR A 83 1.13 11.62 4.56
N VAL A 84 0.40 12.18 5.50
CA VAL A 84 -0.73 11.52 6.18
C VAL A 84 -2.01 12.28 5.90
N VAL A 85 -2.97 11.61 5.29
CA VAL A 85 -4.29 12.14 4.99
C VAL A 85 -5.18 12.08 6.23
N ASN A 86 -5.70 13.23 6.64
CA ASN A 86 -6.62 13.38 7.74
C ASN A 86 -8.01 13.73 7.18
N SER A 87 -8.98 12.83 7.33
CA SER A 87 -10.34 13.02 6.78
C SER A 87 -11.09 14.20 7.41
N GLY A 88 -10.71 14.60 8.62
CA GLY A 88 -11.39 15.66 9.35
C GLY A 88 -12.73 15.24 9.95
N ALA A 89 -13.50 16.19 10.45
CA ALA A 89 -14.88 15.98 10.84
C ALA A 89 -15.76 15.80 9.59
N ALA A 90 -16.96 15.20 9.77
CA ALA A 90 -17.86 14.86 8.66
C ALA A 90 -18.20 16.04 7.74
N ASP A 91 -18.35 17.25 8.31
CA ASP A 91 -18.64 18.49 7.59
C ASP A 91 -17.44 19.45 7.51
N GLY A 92 -16.28 19.00 8.02
CA GLY A 92 -15.07 19.80 8.11
C GLY A 92 -14.16 19.66 6.90
N GLN A 93 -13.22 20.60 6.81
CA GLN A 93 -12.11 20.55 5.86
C GLN A 93 -11.10 19.47 6.31
N GLY A 94 -10.62 18.66 5.37
CA GLY A 94 -9.55 17.71 5.61
C GLY A 94 -8.16 18.35 5.47
N SER A 95 -7.15 17.56 5.74
CA SER A 95 -5.76 18.01 5.64
C SER A 95 -4.80 16.87 5.32
N VAL A 96 -3.59 17.22 4.93
CA VAL A 96 -2.44 16.33 4.83
C VAL A 96 -1.37 16.80 5.80
N SER A 97 -1.02 15.99 6.79
CA SER A 97 0.13 16.23 7.67
C SER A 97 1.41 15.80 6.98
N VAL A 98 2.44 16.65 7.02
CA VAL A 98 3.77 16.38 6.49
C VAL A 98 4.69 15.99 7.64
N ILE A 99 5.18 14.76 7.63
CA ILE A 99 6.09 14.21 8.64
C ILE A 99 7.49 14.15 8.05
N ASN A 100 8.47 14.73 8.76
CA ASN A 100 9.87 14.53 8.47
C ASN A 100 10.33 13.21 9.10
N ALA A 101 10.80 12.29 8.28
CA ALA A 101 11.22 10.95 8.72
C ALA A 101 12.59 10.93 9.39
N GLU A 102 13.43 11.96 9.23
CA GLU A 102 14.76 11.99 9.85
C GLU A 102 14.69 12.18 11.37
N ASN A 103 13.72 12.97 11.83
CA ASN A 103 13.52 13.27 13.24
C ASN A 103 12.15 12.80 13.79
N ASN A 104 11.31 12.20 12.94
CA ASN A 104 9.96 11.77 13.27
C ASN A 104 9.14 12.89 13.92
N SER A 105 8.96 14.00 13.19
CA SER A 105 8.16 15.15 13.63
C SER A 105 7.21 15.64 12.53
N VAL A 106 6.07 16.19 12.94
CA VAL A 106 5.15 16.88 12.02
C VAL A 106 5.66 18.27 11.74
N GLU A 107 6.03 18.56 10.49
CA GLU A 107 6.61 19.85 10.08
C GLU A 107 5.63 20.77 9.35
N GLY A 108 4.49 20.27 8.95
CA GLY A 108 3.53 21.07 8.22
C GLY A 108 2.17 20.38 8.05
N VAL A 109 1.21 21.20 7.68
CA VAL A 109 -0.16 20.76 7.37
C VAL A 109 -0.59 21.45 6.08
N ILE A 110 -1.08 20.69 5.12
CA ILE A 110 -1.66 21.18 3.87
C ILE A 110 -3.17 20.99 3.96
N LEU A 111 -3.93 22.06 3.87
CA LEU A 111 -5.38 21.97 3.85
C LEU A 111 -5.84 21.46 2.48
N VAL A 112 -6.84 20.56 2.50
CA VAL A 112 -7.50 20.00 1.32
C VAL A 112 -9.01 20.10 1.48
N HIS A 113 -9.78 19.50 0.60
CA HIS A 113 -11.23 19.57 0.67
C HIS A 113 -11.83 18.56 1.67
N ARG A 114 -13.15 18.32 1.58
CA ARG A 114 -13.90 17.52 2.56
C ARG A 114 -13.67 16.02 2.36
N LEU A 115 -13.52 15.30 3.48
CA LEU A 115 -13.37 13.85 3.54
C LEU A 115 -12.31 13.31 2.56
N PRO A 116 -11.06 13.76 2.64
CA PRO A 116 -9.98 13.13 1.87
C PRO A 116 -9.79 11.70 2.35
N VAL A 117 -9.56 10.77 1.41
CA VAL A 117 -9.51 9.31 1.70
C VAL A 117 -8.31 8.60 1.10
N SER A 118 -7.65 9.18 0.12
CA SER A 118 -6.44 8.61 -0.49
C SER A 118 -5.48 9.70 -0.92
N ILE A 119 -4.20 9.34 -1.01
CA ILE A 119 -3.12 10.19 -1.53
C ILE A 119 -2.22 9.36 -2.44
N GLU A 120 -1.83 9.96 -3.54
CA GLU A 120 -0.86 9.42 -4.50
C GLU A 120 0.23 10.46 -4.72
N VAL A 121 1.49 10.08 -4.59
CA VAL A 121 2.66 10.94 -4.82
C VAL A 121 3.30 10.56 -6.14
N ASP A 122 3.60 11.55 -6.98
CA ASP A 122 4.27 11.29 -8.25
C ASP A 122 5.69 10.73 -8.06
N SER A 123 6.26 10.15 -9.11
CA SER A 123 7.58 9.51 -9.06
C SER A 123 8.72 10.50 -8.78
N THR A 124 8.50 11.81 -9.00
CA THR A 124 9.48 12.86 -8.69
C THR A 124 9.43 13.31 -7.22
N GLY A 125 8.34 13.00 -6.52
CA GLY A 125 8.07 13.45 -5.16
C GLY A 125 7.72 14.95 -5.08
N GLU A 126 7.37 15.59 -6.19
CA GLU A 126 7.05 17.02 -6.21
C GLU A 126 5.56 17.30 -6.08
N VAL A 127 4.73 16.42 -6.64
CA VAL A 127 3.26 16.60 -6.69
C VAL A 127 2.57 15.42 -6.02
N ALA A 128 1.48 15.71 -5.31
CA ALA A 128 0.57 14.69 -4.82
C ALA A 128 -0.88 14.98 -5.24
N TYR A 129 -1.66 13.90 -5.36
CA TYR A 129 -3.07 13.92 -5.68
C TYR A 129 -3.86 13.33 -4.52
N VAL A 130 -4.84 14.07 -4.00
CA VAL A 130 -5.66 13.66 -2.86
C VAL A 130 -7.12 13.55 -3.30
N ALA A 131 -7.71 12.38 -3.16
CA ALA A 131 -9.13 12.18 -3.43
C ALA A 131 -9.98 12.65 -2.26
N ASN A 132 -10.83 13.65 -2.49
CA ASN A 132 -11.73 14.24 -1.50
C ASN A 132 -13.15 13.74 -1.76
N SER A 133 -13.51 12.65 -1.07
CA SER A 133 -14.77 11.95 -1.31
C SER A 133 -16.01 12.79 -0.97
N GLY A 134 -15.91 13.66 0.02
CA GLY A 134 -17.02 14.54 0.43
C GLY A 134 -17.17 15.82 -0.42
N SER A 135 -16.23 16.10 -1.31
CA SER A 135 -16.26 17.28 -2.20
C SER A 135 -16.30 16.93 -3.68
N ASN A 136 -16.19 15.66 -4.03
CA ASN A 136 -16.11 15.19 -5.42
C ASN A 136 -14.97 15.86 -6.22
N THR A 137 -13.83 16.03 -5.58
CA THR A 137 -12.64 16.67 -6.15
C THR A 137 -11.36 15.88 -5.90
N ILE A 138 -10.36 16.16 -6.72
CA ILE A 138 -8.98 15.76 -6.47
C ILE A 138 -8.18 17.04 -6.19
N SER A 139 -7.58 17.14 -5.00
CA SER A 139 -6.60 18.19 -4.69
C SER A 139 -5.26 17.84 -5.34
N VAL A 140 -4.64 18.81 -5.99
CA VAL A 140 -3.28 18.73 -6.53
C VAL A 140 -2.37 19.54 -5.63
N LEU A 141 -1.42 18.90 -4.99
CA LEU A 141 -0.54 19.50 -3.99
C LEU A 141 0.87 19.70 -4.56
N ASP A 142 1.43 20.87 -4.34
CA ASP A 142 2.87 21.14 -4.43
C ASP A 142 3.48 20.76 -3.07
N LEU A 143 4.21 19.65 -3.03
CA LEU A 143 4.74 19.10 -1.80
C LEU A 143 5.92 19.92 -1.27
N LYS A 144 6.71 20.56 -2.16
CA LYS A 144 7.81 21.42 -1.75
C LYS A 144 7.31 22.74 -1.15
N ALA A 145 6.31 23.34 -1.79
CA ALA A 145 5.69 24.57 -1.29
C ALA A 145 4.67 24.31 -0.16
N ARG A 146 4.34 23.04 0.11
CA ARG A 146 3.38 22.59 1.14
C ARG A 146 2.02 23.29 1.01
N ARG A 147 1.48 23.29 -0.21
CA ARG A 147 0.18 23.94 -0.50
C ARG A 147 -0.57 23.26 -1.63
N GLU A 148 -1.89 23.40 -1.61
CA GLU A 148 -2.71 23.06 -2.76
C GLU A 148 -2.47 24.07 -3.89
N ILE A 149 -2.32 23.57 -5.12
CA ILE A 149 -2.10 24.38 -6.33
C ILE A 149 -3.26 24.27 -7.32
N ALA A 150 -4.13 23.27 -7.15
CA ALA A 150 -5.36 23.14 -7.92
C ALA A 150 -6.32 22.15 -7.23
N ALA A 151 -7.62 22.32 -7.51
CA ALA A 151 -8.64 21.32 -7.26
C ALA A 151 -9.29 20.95 -8.62
N ILE A 152 -9.35 19.66 -8.92
CA ILE A 152 -9.92 19.13 -10.16
C ILE A 152 -11.24 18.45 -9.82
N GLY A 153 -12.32 18.77 -10.55
CA GLY A 153 -13.60 18.07 -10.37
C GLY A 153 -13.48 16.59 -10.78
N ALA A 154 -13.94 15.70 -9.93
CA ALA A 154 -14.04 14.25 -10.18
C ALA A 154 -15.53 13.82 -10.27
N GLY A 155 -15.79 12.52 -10.44
CA GLY A 155 -17.12 11.96 -10.26
C GLY A 155 -17.55 11.94 -8.79
N GLU A 156 -18.76 11.44 -8.53
CA GLU A 156 -19.29 11.38 -7.15
C GLU A 156 -18.52 10.37 -6.29
N GLU A 157 -18.13 10.83 -5.08
CA GLU A 157 -17.40 10.06 -4.08
C GLU A 157 -16.12 9.42 -4.64
N PRO A 158 -15.10 10.21 -5.06
CA PRO A 158 -13.80 9.66 -5.43
C PRO A 158 -13.14 9.02 -4.20
N VAL A 159 -12.75 7.75 -4.32
CA VAL A 159 -12.19 6.96 -3.20
C VAL A 159 -10.76 6.54 -3.43
N ALA A 160 -10.31 6.48 -4.67
CA ALA A 160 -8.93 6.20 -5.04
C ALA A 160 -8.52 7.09 -6.20
N ALA A 161 -7.30 7.60 -6.13
CA ALA A 161 -6.62 8.27 -7.23
C ALA A 161 -5.27 7.58 -7.39
N ARG A 162 -4.96 7.09 -8.59
CA ARG A 162 -3.72 6.36 -8.89
C ARG A 162 -3.06 6.95 -10.13
N LEU A 163 -1.79 7.24 -9.99
CA LEU A 163 -0.98 7.79 -11.07
C LEU A 163 -0.28 6.65 -11.83
N SER A 164 -0.29 6.71 -13.16
CA SER A 164 0.47 5.75 -13.97
C SER A 164 1.98 5.91 -13.73
N PRO A 165 2.77 4.84 -13.81
CA PRO A 165 4.22 4.89 -13.64
C PRO A 165 4.93 5.93 -14.52
N ASP A 166 4.40 6.20 -15.72
CA ASP A 166 4.91 7.23 -16.64
C ASP A 166 4.42 8.66 -16.32
N ASN A 167 3.64 8.84 -15.25
CA ASN A 167 3.02 10.11 -14.82
C ASN A 167 2.09 10.78 -15.86
N LYS A 168 1.57 10.05 -16.86
CA LYS A 168 0.72 10.64 -17.89
C LYS A 168 -0.78 10.43 -17.69
N THR A 169 -1.17 9.54 -16.80
CA THR A 169 -2.56 9.22 -16.49
C THR A 169 -2.81 9.20 -15.01
N LEU A 170 -3.79 9.96 -14.54
CA LEU A 170 -4.35 9.84 -13.20
C LEU A 170 -5.71 9.16 -13.33
N ALA A 171 -5.84 7.93 -12.83
CA ALA A 171 -7.09 7.19 -12.78
C ALA A 171 -7.79 7.41 -11.43
N VAL A 172 -9.07 7.74 -11.46
CA VAL A 172 -9.88 8.04 -10.27
C VAL A 172 -11.10 7.14 -10.25
N ALA A 173 -11.21 6.34 -9.19
CA ALA A 173 -12.39 5.51 -8.93
C ALA A 173 -13.45 6.34 -8.17
N ASN A 174 -14.63 6.51 -8.77
CA ASN A 174 -15.74 7.28 -8.22
C ASN A 174 -16.84 6.32 -7.74
N ARG A 175 -16.87 6.04 -6.44
CA ARG A 175 -17.70 4.98 -5.86
C ARG A 175 -19.17 5.20 -6.09
N ARG A 176 -19.70 6.35 -5.70
CA ARG A 176 -21.13 6.69 -5.89
C ARG A 176 -21.43 7.07 -7.33
N GLY A 177 -20.47 7.63 -8.04
CA GLY A 177 -20.56 7.93 -9.46
C GLY A 177 -20.57 6.68 -10.35
N ASN A 178 -20.31 5.48 -9.81
CA ASN A 178 -20.26 4.22 -10.54
C ASN A 178 -19.41 4.33 -11.82
N SER A 179 -18.27 5.03 -11.71
CA SER A 179 -17.45 5.41 -12.86
C SER A 179 -15.97 5.50 -12.53
N VAL A 180 -15.18 5.49 -13.59
CA VAL A 180 -13.74 5.75 -13.56
C VAL A 180 -13.46 6.99 -14.39
N SER A 181 -12.81 7.99 -13.81
CA SER A 181 -12.36 9.18 -14.51
C SER A 181 -10.86 9.10 -14.78
N LEU A 182 -10.46 9.35 -16.03
CA LEU A 182 -9.05 9.46 -16.42
C LEU A 182 -8.70 10.93 -16.68
N PHE A 183 -7.60 11.38 -16.08
CA PHE A 183 -7.11 12.75 -16.24
C PHE A 183 -5.72 12.76 -16.87
N ASP A 184 -5.42 13.82 -17.60
CA ASP A 184 -4.07 14.26 -17.95
C ASP A 184 -3.54 15.07 -16.75
N PRO A 185 -2.61 14.54 -15.93
CA PRO A 185 -2.17 15.21 -14.72
C PRO A 185 -1.35 16.48 -15.01
N ALA A 186 -0.58 16.52 -16.09
CA ALA A 186 0.20 17.69 -16.47
C ALA A 186 -0.70 18.88 -16.88
N LYS A 187 -1.78 18.59 -17.59
CA LYS A 187 -2.78 19.59 -17.99
C LYS A 187 -3.87 19.80 -16.95
N ARG A 188 -3.92 18.97 -15.92
CA ARG A 188 -4.96 18.97 -14.88
C ARG A 188 -6.37 18.93 -15.49
N ARG A 189 -6.55 18.11 -16.51
CA ARG A 189 -7.78 18.06 -17.31
C ARG A 189 -8.32 16.65 -17.43
N LEU A 190 -9.63 16.52 -17.28
CA LEU A 190 -10.36 15.30 -17.58
C LEU A 190 -10.12 14.89 -19.03
N ARG A 191 -9.80 13.62 -19.26
CA ARG A 191 -9.53 13.02 -20.57
C ARG A 191 -10.66 12.11 -21.00
N ALA A 192 -11.14 11.24 -20.10
CA ALA A 192 -12.22 10.30 -20.34
C ALA A 192 -12.97 9.95 -19.05
N ILE A 193 -14.23 9.52 -19.20
CA ILE A 193 -15.03 8.92 -18.13
C ILE A 193 -15.58 7.58 -18.64
N PHE A 194 -15.37 6.52 -17.87
CA PHE A 194 -15.95 5.20 -18.10
C PHE A 194 -17.00 4.92 -17.03
N THR A 195 -18.25 4.77 -17.47
CA THR A 195 -19.39 4.42 -16.62
C THR A 195 -19.63 2.93 -16.60
N GLY A 196 -20.44 2.43 -15.65
CA GLY A 196 -20.77 1.01 -15.57
C GLY A 196 -19.82 0.22 -14.65
N CYS A 197 -19.19 0.89 -13.67
CA CYS A 197 -18.43 0.27 -12.60
C CYS A 197 -19.11 0.53 -11.24
N PRO A 198 -20.22 -0.18 -10.90
CA PRO A 198 -20.95 0.06 -9.66
C PRO A 198 -20.07 -0.16 -8.44
N GLY A 199 -19.97 0.87 -7.58
CA GLY A 199 -19.15 0.80 -6.38
C GLY A 199 -17.63 0.76 -6.66
N ALA A 200 -17.14 1.49 -7.67
CA ALA A 200 -15.68 1.60 -7.94
C ALA A 200 -14.91 1.88 -6.63
N SER A 201 -13.99 0.98 -6.24
CA SER A 201 -13.42 0.97 -4.88
C SER A 201 -11.91 1.21 -4.82
N ASP A 202 -11.17 0.87 -5.86
CA ASP A 202 -9.71 1.07 -5.97
C ASP A 202 -9.34 1.20 -7.46
N ALA A 203 -8.06 1.33 -7.77
CA ALA A 203 -7.52 1.21 -9.11
C ALA A 203 -6.09 0.70 -9.03
N VAL A 204 -5.68 -0.12 -10.00
CA VAL A 204 -4.28 -0.47 -10.21
C VAL A 204 -3.92 -0.25 -11.67
N ILE A 205 -2.71 0.26 -11.91
CA ILE A 205 -2.21 0.52 -13.25
C ILE A 205 -1.00 -0.38 -13.50
N LEU A 206 -0.93 -0.98 -14.68
CA LEU A 206 0.18 -1.85 -15.04
C LEU A 206 1.52 -1.11 -15.02
N PRO A 207 2.63 -1.80 -14.73
CA PRO A 207 3.96 -1.18 -14.66
C PRO A 207 4.40 -0.49 -15.96
N ASP A 208 3.91 -0.95 -17.10
CA ASP A 208 4.15 -0.36 -18.42
C ASP A 208 3.21 0.81 -18.76
N SER A 209 2.31 1.17 -17.84
CA SER A 209 1.30 2.23 -18.03
C SER A 209 0.30 1.99 -19.16
N SER A 210 0.13 0.75 -19.62
CA SER A 210 -0.74 0.41 -20.76
C SER A 210 -2.20 0.26 -20.37
N LYS A 211 -2.51 -0.16 -19.13
CA LYS A 211 -3.85 -0.53 -18.70
C LYS A 211 -4.11 -0.20 -17.25
N VAL A 212 -5.34 0.16 -16.92
CA VAL A 212 -5.85 0.29 -15.55
C VAL A 212 -6.98 -0.70 -15.31
N PHE A 213 -6.95 -1.34 -14.13
CA PHE A 213 -7.99 -2.22 -13.62
C PHE A 213 -8.66 -1.58 -12.41
N VAL A 214 -10.00 -1.61 -12.38
CA VAL A 214 -10.78 -1.01 -11.30
C VAL A 214 -11.82 -2.02 -10.81
N PRO A 215 -11.82 -2.38 -9.51
CA PRO A 215 -12.82 -3.27 -8.97
C PRO A 215 -14.15 -2.53 -8.82
N CYS A 216 -15.21 -3.10 -9.37
CA CYS A 216 -16.58 -2.63 -9.33
C CYS A 216 -17.34 -3.43 -8.24
N SER A 217 -17.15 -3.04 -6.97
CA SER A 217 -17.49 -3.87 -5.81
C SER A 217 -18.99 -4.23 -5.73
N ALA A 218 -19.89 -3.35 -6.16
CA ALA A 218 -21.33 -3.61 -6.19
C ALA A 218 -21.78 -4.30 -7.50
N GLY A 219 -20.93 -4.37 -8.52
CA GLY A 219 -21.17 -5.08 -9.78
C GLY A 219 -20.55 -6.47 -9.84
N HIS A 220 -19.72 -6.82 -8.87
CA HIS A 220 -18.98 -8.10 -8.82
C HIS A 220 -18.08 -8.32 -10.04
N GLN A 221 -17.52 -7.22 -10.54
CA GLN A 221 -16.71 -7.21 -11.76
C GLN A 221 -15.43 -6.40 -11.55
N ILE A 222 -14.50 -6.57 -12.48
CA ILE A 222 -13.36 -5.68 -12.68
C ILE A 222 -13.53 -4.99 -14.04
N MET A 223 -13.40 -3.67 -14.06
CA MET A 223 -13.34 -2.89 -15.29
C MET A 223 -11.89 -2.79 -15.75
N ALA A 224 -11.56 -3.27 -16.93
CA ALA A 224 -10.26 -3.12 -17.59
C ALA A 224 -10.34 -2.02 -18.66
N ILE A 225 -9.45 -1.03 -18.57
CA ILE A 225 -9.39 0.12 -19.48
C ILE A 225 -7.98 0.22 -20.04
N ALA A 226 -7.84 0.12 -21.37
CA ALA A 226 -6.59 0.46 -22.03
C ALA A 226 -6.36 1.96 -22.00
N LEU A 227 -5.15 2.35 -21.62
CA LEU A 227 -4.77 3.77 -21.52
C LEU A 227 -4.26 4.27 -22.88
N ALA A 228 -4.55 5.53 -23.17
CA ALA A 228 -4.12 6.20 -24.40
C ALA A 228 -2.59 6.20 -24.51
N HIS A 229 -2.08 5.87 -25.65
CA HIS A 229 -0.67 6.02 -25.99
C HIS A 229 -0.49 6.82 -27.28
N PRO A 230 0.58 7.63 -27.38
CA PRO A 230 0.89 8.36 -28.62
C PRO A 230 1.33 7.39 -29.71
N GLU A 231 1.30 7.86 -30.95
CA GLU A 231 1.92 7.13 -32.05
C GLU A 231 3.43 6.95 -31.79
N VAL A 232 3.88 5.70 -31.95
CA VAL A 232 5.31 5.38 -31.86
C VAL A 232 5.83 5.14 -33.27
N HIS A 233 6.62 6.09 -33.80
CA HIS A 233 7.29 5.93 -35.05
C HIS A 233 8.49 5.00 -34.90
N SER A 234 8.57 3.96 -35.73
CA SER A 234 9.75 3.11 -35.79
C SER A 234 10.95 3.92 -36.30
N SER A 235 12.06 3.87 -35.56
CA SER A 235 13.34 4.42 -36.00
C SER A 235 13.96 3.62 -37.17
N GLN A 236 13.40 2.44 -37.49
CA GLN A 236 13.82 1.54 -38.56
C GLN A 236 12.60 1.14 -39.41
N PRO A 237 12.19 1.99 -40.38
CA PRO A 237 11.05 1.70 -41.24
C PRO A 237 11.28 0.39 -42.01
N GLY A 238 10.28 -0.52 -41.96
CA GLY A 238 10.34 -1.83 -42.63
C GLY A 238 10.82 -3.01 -41.77
N LEU A 239 11.44 -2.76 -40.58
CA LEU A 239 11.83 -3.82 -39.64
C LEU A 239 10.92 -3.89 -38.42
N VAL A 240 10.42 -2.75 -37.95
CA VAL A 240 9.45 -2.67 -36.84
C VAL A 240 8.27 -1.82 -37.30
N PRO A 241 7.03 -2.32 -37.23
CA PRO A 241 5.85 -1.52 -37.57
C PRO A 241 5.73 -0.30 -36.62
N SER A 242 5.33 0.85 -37.14
CA SER A 242 4.89 1.95 -36.28
C SER A 242 3.59 1.56 -35.58
N VAL A 243 3.50 1.88 -34.28
CA VAL A 243 2.28 1.66 -33.49
C VAL A 243 1.45 2.94 -33.58
N PRO A 244 0.23 2.90 -34.13
CA PRO A 244 -0.62 4.08 -34.24
C PRO A 244 -1.06 4.56 -32.86
N ALA A 245 -1.31 5.85 -32.72
CA ALA A 245 -1.90 6.42 -31.52
C ALA A 245 -3.25 5.77 -31.22
N GLN A 246 -3.50 5.44 -29.96
CA GLN A 246 -4.78 4.88 -29.51
C GLN A 246 -5.35 5.73 -28.37
N PRO A 247 -6.68 5.95 -28.37
CA PRO A 247 -7.36 6.64 -27.27
C PRO A 247 -7.57 5.68 -26.09
N ASP A 248 -7.93 6.24 -24.93
CA ASP A 248 -8.46 5.45 -23.84
C ASP A 248 -9.70 4.67 -24.26
N ARG A 249 -9.79 3.40 -23.93
CA ARG A 249 -10.93 2.56 -24.28
C ARG A 249 -11.22 1.50 -23.20
N LEU A 250 -12.51 1.22 -23.02
CA LEU A 250 -12.92 0.04 -22.25
C LEU A 250 -12.50 -1.21 -23.03
N GLU A 251 -11.76 -2.11 -22.37
CA GLU A 251 -11.38 -3.40 -22.96
C GLU A 251 -12.33 -4.51 -22.51
N ALA A 252 -12.56 -4.62 -21.20
CA ALA A 252 -13.37 -5.70 -20.65
C ALA A 252 -14.10 -5.29 -19.36
N LEU A 253 -15.16 -6.03 -19.07
CA LEU A 253 -15.76 -6.16 -17.75
C LEU A 253 -15.63 -7.64 -17.38
N LEU A 254 -14.84 -7.94 -16.35
CA LEU A 254 -14.47 -9.29 -15.95
C LEU A 254 -15.31 -9.70 -14.74
N ASP A 255 -16.10 -10.77 -14.88
CA ASP A 255 -16.88 -11.33 -13.78
C ASP A 255 -15.95 -12.00 -12.76
N VAL A 256 -16.00 -11.58 -11.50
CA VAL A 256 -15.20 -12.10 -10.39
C VAL A 256 -16.10 -12.50 -9.21
N GLY A 257 -15.50 -12.79 -8.05
CA GLY A 257 -16.28 -13.07 -6.85
C GLY A 257 -17.02 -11.84 -6.33
N GLN A 258 -17.82 -12.03 -5.26
CA GLN A 258 -18.70 -10.99 -4.74
C GLN A 258 -17.95 -9.90 -3.97
N ALA A 259 -18.24 -8.64 -4.28
CA ALA A 259 -17.68 -7.44 -3.69
C ALA A 259 -16.14 -7.41 -3.76
N PRO A 260 -15.54 -7.33 -4.98
CA PRO A 260 -14.12 -7.07 -5.09
C PRO A 260 -13.80 -5.68 -4.51
N MET A 261 -13.00 -5.65 -3.45
CA MET A 261 -12.69 -4.41 -2.71
C MET A 261 -11.36 -3.82 -3.12
N GLN A 262 -10.39 -4.68 -3.41
CA GLN A 262 -9.01 -4.28 -3.72
C GLN A 262 -8.41 -5.26 -4.74
N LEU A 263 -7.49 -4.77 -5.54
CA LEU A 263 -6.69 -5.55 -6.47
C LEU A 263 -5.24 -5.61 -5.99
N ALA A 264 -4.69 -6.81 -5.88
CA ALA A 264 -3.26 -7.02 -5.66
C ALA A 264 -2.61 -7.38 -7.00
N LEU A 265 -1.79 -6.47 -7.53
CA LEU A 265 -1.07 -6.63 -8.79
C LEU A 265 0.31 -7.22 -8.53
N LYS A 266 0.71 -8.22 -9.30
CA LYS A 266 2.10 -8.72 -9.28
C LYS A 266 3.06 -7.60 -9.71
N PRO A 267 4.24 -7.51 -9.08
CA PRO A 267 5.27 -6.55 -9.48
C PRO A 267 5.65 -6.58 -10.95
N ASP A 268 5.61 -7.75 -11.60
CA ASP A 268 5.87 -7.91 -13.04
C ASP A 268 4.68 -7.48 -13.94
N GLY A 269 3.51 -7.26 -13.35
CA GLY A 269 2.30 -6.87 -14.06
C GLY A 269 1.56 -8.00 -14.79
N GLY A 270 2.03 -9.23 -14.75
CA GLY A 270 1.46 -10.36 -15.53
C GLY A 270 0.09 -10.83 -15.01
N GLU A 271 -0.13 -10.74 -13.70
CA GLU A 271 -1.36 -11.20 -13.06
C GLU A 271 -1.77 -10.22 -11.94
N LEU A 272 -3.07 -10.17 -11.68
CA LEU A 272 -3.63 -9.49 -10.53
C LEU A 272 -4.65 -10.39 -9.81
N PHE A 273 -4.84 -10.14 -8.53
CA PHE A 273 -5.76 -10.87 -7.67
C PHE A 273 -6.81 -9.91 -7.12
N ALA A 274 -8.09 -10.16 -7.45
CA ALA A 274 -9.20 -9.44 -6.86
C ALA A 274 -9.60 -10.07 -5.53
N LEU A 275 -9.66 -9.25 -4.48
CA LEU A 275 -10.07 -9.68 -3.15
C LEU A 275 -11.58 -9.49 -3.01
N ASN A 276 -12.31 -10.60 -3.03
CA ASN A 276 -13.77 -10.64 -3.06
C ASN A 276 -14.32 -10.81 -1.64
N SER A 277 -14.62 -9.69 -0.98
CA SER A 277 -14.86 -9.65 0.47
C SER A 277 -16.15 -10.31 0.93
N LEU A 278 -17.17 -10.45 0.06
CA LEU A 278 -18.44 -11.09 0.41
C LEU A 278 -18.52 -12.56 -0.01
N SER A 279 -17.65 -13.04 -0.87
CA SER A 279 -17.55 -14.46 -1.25
C SER A 279 -16.38 -15.19 -0.64
N ASP A 280 -15.54 -14.49 0.17
CA ASP A 280 -14.39 -15.06 0.85
C ASP A 280 -13.35 -15.67 -0.10
N THR A 281 -13.26 -15.11 -1.33
CA THR A 281 -12.41 -15.61 -2.40
C THR A 281 -11.43 -14.57 -2.90
N ILE A 282 -10.42 -15.06 -3.62
CA ILE A 282 -9.64 -14.28 -4.59
C ILE A 282 -9.97 -14.75 -5.99
N SER A 283 -10.01 -13.82 -6.95
CA SER A 283 -10.07 -14.14 -8.37
C SER A 283 -8.75 -13.73 -9.02
N GLU A 284 -8.09 -14.66 -9.66
CA GLU A 284 -6.87 -14.44 -10.42
C GLU A 284 -7.21 -13.99 -11.83
N VAL A 285 -6.61 -12.91 -12.29
CA VAL A 285 -6.81 -12.33 -13.61
C VAL A 285 -5.48 -12.22 -14.35
N ILE A 286 -5.43 -12.75 -15.55
CA ILE A 286 -4.30 -12.61 -16.47
C ILE A 286 -4.43 -11.27 -17.19
N THR A 287 -3.49 -10.35 -16.96
CA THR A 287 -3.64 -8.94 -17.34
C THR A 287 -3.49 -8.67 -18.84
N ASN A 288 -2.79 -9.53 -19.58
CA ASN A 288 -2.56 -9.36 -21.01
C ASN A 288 -3.73 -9.87 -21.88
N THR A 289 -4.50 -10.85 -21.38
CA THR A 289 -5.66 -11.44 -22.10
C THR A 289 -7.00 -10.98 -21.53
N ASP A 290 -6.99 -10.37 -20.32
CA ASP A 290 -8.19 -10.02 -19.56
C ASP A 290 -9.06 -11.25 -19.22
N ASP A 291 -8.43 -12.39 -18.95
CA ASP A 291 -9.11 -13.62 -18.57
C ASP A 291 -9.09 -13.82 -17.06
N VAL A 292 -10.22 -14.28 -16.50
CA VAL A 292 -10.28 -14.77 -15.11
C VAL A 292 -9.85 -16.23 -15.11
N ASN A 293 -8.65 -16.51 -14.59
CA ASN A 293 -8.05 -17.84 -14.61
C ASN A 293 -8.60 -18.75 -13.54
N SER A 294 -8.75 -18.22 -12.32
CA SER A 294 -9.19 -19.00 -11.16
C SER A 294 -9.99 -18.18 -10.15
N VAL A 295 -10.81 -18.86 -9.36
CA VAL A 295 -11.48 -18.32 -8.18
C VAL A 295 -11.25 -19.26 -7.01
N THR A 296 -10.54 -18.81 -5.97
CA THR A 296 -10.08 -19.64 -4.86
C THR A 296 -10.57 -19.11 -3.52
N LEU A 297 -11.06 -19.99 -2.63
CA LEU A 297 -11.37 -19.64 -1.24
C LEU A 297 -10.10 -19.26 -0.49
N ILE A 298 -10.12 -18.08 0.16
CA ILE A 298 -8.89 -17.54 0.76
C ILE A 298 -9.00 -17.29 2.27
N GLY A 299 -10.13 -16.80 2.76
CA GLY A 299 -10.33 -16.50 4.17
C GLY A 299 -11.58 -15.65 4.38
N ASP A 300 -11.94 -15.35 5.62
CA ASP A 300 -13.17 -14.64 5.98
C ASP A 300 -13.00 -13.12 5.78
N THR A 301 -13.72 -12.57 4.82
CA THR A 301 -13.74 -11.15 4.45
C THR A 301 -12.32 -10.62 4.07
N PRO A 302 -11.74 -11.09 2.96
CA PRO A 302 -10.46 -10.57 2.46
C PRO A 302 -10.62 -9.10 2.05
N VAL A 303 -9.77 -8.22 2.59
CA VAL A 303 -9.87 -6.76 2.37
C VAL A 303 -8.60 -6.15 1.80
N ARG A 304 -7.44 -6.75 2.03
CA ARG A 304 -6.15 -6.29 1.52
C ARG A 304 -5.29 -7.46 1.10
N GLY A 305 -4.66 -7.34 -0.06
CA GLY A 305 -3.67 -8.26 -0.57
C GLY A 305 -2.36 -7.53 -0.89
N LEU A 306 -1.24 -8.18 -0.62
CA LEU A 306 0.09 -7.67 -0.92
C LEU A 306 0.97 -8.81 -1.43
N ILE A 307 1.56 -8.63 -2.61
CA ILE A 307 2.39 -9.63 -3.26
C ILE A 307 3.86 -9.38 -2.97
N SER A 308 4.61 -10.44 -2.71
CA SER A 308 6.06 -10.38 -2.50
C SER A 308 6.79 -9.91 -3.77
N ALA A 309 7.96 -9.28 -3.58
CA ALA A 309 8.73 -8.67 -4.67
C ALA A 309 9.24 -9.68 -5.72
N ASP A 310 9.31 -10.97 -5.35
CA ASP A 310 9.67 -12.08 -6.22
C ASP A 310 8.47 -12.69 -6.98
N ASN A 311 7.27 -12.09 -6.85
CA ASN A 311 6.00 -12.57 -7.42
C ASN A 311 5.49 -13.91 -6.87
N ALA A 312 6.13 -14.49 -5.87
CA ALA A 312 5.86 -15.87 -5.44
C ALA A 312 4.67 -15.99 -4.47
N MET A 313 4.49 -15.01 -3.57
CA MET A 313 3.53 -15.11 -2.47
C MET A 313 2.57 -13.93 -2.43
N LEU A 314 1.28 -14.23 -2.28
CA LEU A 314 0.24 -13.25 -1.95
C LEU A 314 -0.14 -13.41 -0.47
N TYR A 315 -0.01 -12.33 0.29
CA TYR A 315 -0.47 -12.22 1.67
C TYR A 315 -1.82 -11.52 1.70
N VAL A 316 -2.82 -12.15 2.34
CA VAL A 316 -4.19 -11.63 2.37
C VAL A 316 -4.63 -11.36 3.81
N ALA A 317 -4.92 -10.10 4.09
CA ALA A 317 -5.55 -9.69 5.34
C ALA A 317 -7.05 -9.99 5.31
N ASN A 318 -7.52 -10.77 6.27
CA ASN A 318 -8.91 -11.19 6.40
C ASN A 318 -9.55 -10.46 7.60
N PHE A 319 -10.46 -9.53 7.34
CA PHE A 319 -10.96 -8.61 8.37
C PHE A 319 -11.77 -9.29 9.49
N ARG A 320 -12.42 -10.41 9.19
CA ARG A 320 -13.20 -11.19 10.17
C ARG A 320 -12.49 -12.43 10.69
N SER A 321 -11.20 -12.56 10.38
CA SER A 321 -10.37 -13.67 10.84
C SER A 321 -9.12 -13.13 11.51
N PRO A 322 -8.60 -13.74 12.60
CA PRO A 322 -7.34 -13.35 13.18
C PRO A 322 -6.13 -13.85 12.37
N TYR A 323 -6.36 -14.36 11.17
CA TYR A 323 -5.32 -14.95 10.34
C TYR A 323 -5.13 -14.18 9.04
N VAL A 324 -3.87 -13.86 8.72
CA VAL A 324 -3.43 -13.53 7.38
C VAL A 324 -3.20 -14.82 6.61
N THR A 325 -3.80 -14.95 5.44
CA THR A 325 -3.58 -16.11 4.56
C THR A 325 -2.36 -15.88 3.69
N VAL A 326 -1.53 -16.90 3.54
CA VAL A 326 -0.41 -16.94 2.60
C VAL A 326 -0.80 -17.86 1.44
N TYR A 327 -0.77 -17.30 0.23
CA TYR A 327 -1.10 -18.01 -1.01
C TYR A 327 0.12 -18.07 -1.90
N ALA A 328 0.52 -19.28 -2.28
CA ALA A 328 1.61 -19.52 -3.22
C ALA A 328 1.06 -19.38 -4.65
N ILE A 329 1.54 -18.37 -5.36
CA ILE A 329 0.95 -17.96 -6.64
C ILE A 329 1.17 -19.04 -7.70
N ASP A 330 2.40 -19.48 -7.88
CA ASP A 330 2.75 -20.47 -8.92
C ASP A 330 2.10 -21.85 -8.68
N GLU A 331 1.90 -22.23 -7.39
CA GLU A 331 1.22 -23.48 -7.04
C GLU A 331 -0.31 -23.36 -7.08
N GLY A 332 -0.85 -22.15 -7.16
CA GLY A 332 -2.29 -21.90 -7.19
C GLY A 332 -3.02 -22.34 -5.91
N GLN A 333 -2.36 -22.30 -4.73
CA GLN A 333 -2.92 -22.81 -3.48
C GLN A 333 -2.48 -22.06 -2.24
N ARG A 334 -3.20 -22.27 -1.14
CA ARG A 334 -2.80 -21.75 0.17
C ARG A 334 -1.55 -22.44 0.66
N ALA A 335 -0.49 -21.67 0.92
CA ALA A 335 0.76 -22.15 1.53
C ALA A 335 0.67 -22.18 3.05
N GLY A 336 -0.21 -21.38 3.66
CA GLY A 336 -0.36 -21.33 5.11
C GLY A 336 -1.26 -20.21 5.61
N SER A 337 -1.24 -20.03 6.92
CA SER A 337 -1.90 -18.90 7.59
C SER A 337 -1.08 -18.45 8.78
N ILE A 338 -1.08 -17.16 9.06
CA ILE A 338 -0.32 -16.53 10.14
C ILE A 338 -1.31 -15.91 11.10
N HIS A 339 -1.25 -16.31 12.36
CA HIS A 339 -2.05 -15.65 13.40
C HIS A 339 -1.44 -14.27 13.66
N ALA A 340 -2.14 -13.22 13.24
CA ALA A 340 -1.72 -11.83 13.41
C ALA A 340 -2.47 -11.19 14.58
N GLY A 341 -3.67 -10.68 14.34
CA GLY A 341 -4.52 -10.02 15.31
C GLY A 341 -5.94 -9.91 14.78
N ASP A 342 -6.83 -9.22 15.48
CA ASP A 342 -8.22 -9.10 15.06
C ASP A 342 -8.45 -7.84 14.21
N GLY A 343 -9.11 -8.01 13.10
CA GLY A 343 -9.48 -6.93 12.19
C GLY A 343 -8.33 -6.46 11.30
N SER A 344 -7.53 -7.40 10.76
CA SER A 344 -6.45 -7.08 9.82
C SER A 344 -6.97 -6.26 8.64
N SER A 345 -6.46 -5.04 8.46
CA SER A 345 -7.00 -4.03 7.55
C SER A 345 -5.99 -3.45 6.55
N ALA A 346 -4.70 -3.49 6.87
CA ALA A 346 -3.64 -3.01 6.00
C ALA A 346 -2.37 -3.86 6.12
N LEU A 347 -1.60 -3.90 5.05
CA LEU A 347 -0.35 -4.66 4.94
C LEU A 347 0.74 -3.76 4.36
N ALA A 348 1.97 -3.94 4.83
CA ALA A 348 3.16 -3.37 4.20
C ALA A 348 4.37 -4.26 4.43
N PHE A 349 5.26 -4.36 3.44
CA PHE A 349 6.58 -4.96 3.65
C PHE A 349 7.57 -3.94 4.19
N SER A 350 8.56 -4.41 4.94
CA SER A 350 9.82 -3.70 5.07
C SER A 350 10.48 -3.55 3.70
N SER A 351 11.35 -2.55 3.54
CA SER A 351 12.07 -2.32 2.28
C SER A 351 12.93 -3.50 1.83
N SER A 352 13.35 -4.35 2.77
CA SER A 352 14.07 -5.59 2.49
C SER A 352 13.16 -6.75 2.08
N GLY A 353 11.83 -6.64 2.27
CA GLY A 353 10.87 -7.72 2.09
C GLY A 353 10.91 -8.81 3.18
N LEU A 354 11.83 -8.72 4.15
CA LEU A 354 12.00 -9.76 5.19
C LEU A 354 10.96 -9.70 6.31
N LEU A 355 10.32 -8.54 6.50
CA LEU A 355 9.23 -8.35 7.44
C LEU A 355 7.98 -7.92 6.70
N LEU A 356 6.84 -8.48 7.12
CA LEU A 356 5.51 -8.04 6.77
C LEU A 356 4.87 -7.45 8.02
N PHE A 357 4.35 -6.24 7.89
CA PHE A 357 3.55 -5.57 8.92
C PHE A 357 2.07 -5.74 8.59
N VAL A 358 1.31 -6.22 9.57
CA VAL A 358 -0.14 -6.39 9.48
C VAL A 358 -0.79 -5.44 10.48
N VAL A 359 -1.62 -4.53 10.00
CA VAL A 359 -2.33 -3.59 10.85
C VAL A 359 -3.64 -4.21 11.30
N ASP A 360 -3.81 -4.40 12.59
CA ASP A 360 -4.96 -5.06 13.20
C ASP A 360 -5.85 -4.02 13.90
N SER A 361 -6.88 -3.56 13.16
CA SER A 361 -7.67 -2.37 13.55
C SER A 361 -8.54 -2.58 14.79
N ARG A 362 -8.93 -3.83 15.11
CA ARG A 362 -9.74 -4.15 16.28
C ARG A 362 -8.90 -4.44 17.51
N SER A 363 -7.79 -5.15 17.37
CA SER A 363 -6.86 -5.39 18.49
C SER A 363 -6.01 -4.17 18.83
N GLY A 364 -5.82 -3.24 17.90
CA GLY A 364 -5.10 -2.00 18.15
C GLY A 364 -3.58 -2.19 18.20
N ASP A 365 -3.07 -3.04 17.33
CA ASP A 365 -1.65 -3.35 17.22
C ASP A 365 -1.21 -3.55 15.76
N VAL A 366 0.07 -3.78 15.58
CA VAL A 366 0.68 -4.23 14.33
C VAL A 366 1.39 -5.54 14.58
N ALA A 367 0.95 -6.59 13.90
CA ALA A 367 1.69 -7.84 13.87
C ALA A 367 2.90 -7.72 12.94
N VAL A 368 4.06 -8.02 13.46
CA VAL A 368 5.31 -8.11 12.69
C VAL A 368 5.56 -9.58 12.37
N VAL A 369 5.62 -9.90 11.10
CA VAL A 369 5.71 -11.26 10.57
C VAL A 369 7.03 -11.43 9.83
N ARG A 370 7.74 -12.54 10.06
CA ARG A 370 8.88 -12.95 9.24
C ARG A 370 8.37 -13.60 7.95
N THR A 371 8.73 -13.05 6.82
CA THR A 371 8.28 -13.55 5.51
C THR A 371 8.90 -14.91 5.17
N ALA A 372 10.16 -15.14 5.52
CA ALA A 372 10.87 -16.37 5.22
C ALA A 372 10.30 -17.62 5.93
N SER A 373 9.72 -17.47 7.13
CA SER A 373 9.15 -18.58 7.91
C SER A 373 7.63 -18.51 8.03
N HIS A 374 6.98 -17.49 7.46
CA HIS A 374 5.55 -17.22 7.59
C HIS A 374 5.08 -17.25 9.05
N SER A 375 5.87 -16.68 9.97
CA SER A 375 5.60 -16.75 11.41
C SER A 375 5.54 -15.37 12.06
N LEU A 376 4.63 -15.22 13.01
CA LEU A 376 4.56 -14.02 13.85
C LEU A 376 5.87 -13.86 14.61
N PHE A 377 6.45 -12.68 14.55
CA PHE A 377 7.63 -12.32 15.34
C PHE A 377 7.24 -11.62 16.63
N THR A 378 6.42 -10.56 16.53
CA THR A 378 5.94 -9.80 17.69
C THR A 378 4.70 -9.00 17.35
N LEU A 379 4.02 -8.47 18.37
CA LEU A 379 2.95 -7.50 18.26
C LEU A 379 3.45 -6.17 18.81
N LEU A 380 3.25 -5.08 18.06
CA LEU A 380 3.61 -3.73 18.47
C LEU A 380 2.33 -2.91 18.70
N PRO A 381 2.13 -2.35 19.91
CA PRO A 381 0.92 -1.58 20.20
C PRO A 381 0.86 -0.29 19.38
N THR A 382 -0.35 0.13 19.02
CA THR A 382 -0.62 1.38 18.31
C THR A 382 -1.64 2.24 19.08
N GLY A 383 -2.03 3.37 18.48
CA GLY A 383 -3.22 4.10 18.92
C GLY A 383 -4.51 3.37 18.55
N ARG A 384 -5.66 4.01 18.79
CA ARG A 384 -6.99 3.40 18.56
C ARG A 384 -7.37 3.42 17.08
N ALA A 385 -7.97 2.31 16.63
CA ALA A 385 -8.43 2.06 15.26
C ALA A 385 -7.33 2.34 14.21
N PRO A 386 -6.19 1.62 14.28
CA PRO A 386 -5.19 1.72 13.24
C PRO A 386 -5.77 1.21 11.91
N ASN A 387 -5.45 1.88 10.79
CA ASN A 387 -6.16 1.61 9.53
C ASN A 387 -5.30 1.67 8.27
N ALA A 388 -4.13 2.30 8.31
CA ALA A 388 -3.19 2.31 7.20
C ALA A 388 -1.75 2.30 7.71
N ILE A 389 -0.83 1.89 6.85
CA ILE A 389 0.59 1.82 7.16
C ILE A 389 1.42 2.25 5.94
N VAL A 390 2.47 3.01 6.19
CA VAL A 390 3.44 3.45 5.19
C VAL A 390 4.84 3.21 5.70
N VAL A 391 5.68 2.59 4.88
CA VAL A 391 7.09 2.36 5.21
C VAL A 391 7.98 3.36 4.48
N LYS A 392 8.95 3.93 5.19
CA LYS A 392 9.96 4.83 4.64
C LYS A 392 11.35 4.41 5.09
N ALA A 393 12.19 4.05 4.14
CA ALA A 393 13.61 3.77 4.34
C ALA A 393 14.47 4.88 3.72
N PHE A 394 15.58 5.20 4.38
CA PHE A 394 16.55 6.19 3.91
C PHE A 394 17.90 6.02 4.61
N LYS A 395 18.92 6.72 4.11
CA LYS A 395 20.23 6.80 4.77
C LYS A 395 20.47 8.22 5.24
N LEU A 396 20.95 8.36 6.46
CA LEU A 396 21.46 9.63 6.96
C LEU A 396 22.80 9.95 6.26
N PRO A 397 23.08 11.23 6.03
CA PRO A 397 24.31 11.65 5.36
C PRO A 397 25.60 11.25 6.11
#